data_1aed25475a493e76054fcda0bbb2a921
#
_entry.id   1aed25475a493e76054fcda0bbb2a921
#
_cell.length_a   1.000
_cell.length_b   1.000
_cell.length_c   1.000
_cell.angle_alpha   90.00
_cell.angle_beta   90.00
_cell.angle_gamma   90.00
#
_symmetry.space_group_name_H-M   'P 1'
#
loop_
_entity.id
_entity.type
_entity.pdbx_description
1 polymer ?
#
loop_
_entity_poly.entity_id
_entity_poly.type
_entity_poly.pdbx_seq_one_letter_code
_entity_poly.pdbx_strand_id
1 'polypeptide(L)'
;MRSRVCLIAFLLSLTSAAPAQQAAPSTPTKELPSVTPDPGAITNGVYRNPSFGFTYKLPYGWVDRTDDMRQDSAPSPKSTVLLSVFEHPPEATTPTLNAAVVIAAESASSYPGLKAAAQYFGPLSEVATAKGLKVVNEPYEFPVDAKPIARQDFAGQIHGLATQQSTLVLLEKGYVISFTFIANNNDEMVELIEGLAFGKVKSPARK
;
A
#
# COMPACT_ATOMS: atom_id res chain seq x y z
N MET A 1 18.78 -19.59 12.44
CA MET A 1 18.80 -18.11 12.37
C MET A 1 17.53 -17.71 11.61
N ARG A 2 16.57 -17.13 12.30
CA ARG A 2 15.25 -16.81 11.72
C ARG A 2 15.33 -15.43 11.07
N SER A 3 15.37 -15.37 9.76
CA SER A 3 15.30 -14.11 9.00
C SER A 3 13.84 -13.69 8.94
N ARG A 4 13.48 -12.68 9.74
CA ARG A 4 12.17 -12.04 9.70
C ARG A 4 12.21 -10.93 8.66
N VAL A 5 11.64 -11.14 7.49
CA VAL A 5 11.35 -10.06 6.54
C VAL A 5 10.06 -9.40 6.99
N CYS A 6 10.20 -8.36 7.81
CA CYS A 6 9.08 -7.50 8.21
C CYS A 6 9.08 -6.29 7.28
N LEU A 7 8.13 -6.26 6.36
CA LEU A 7 7.92 -5.16 5.42
C LEU A 7 6.66 -4.42 5.86
N ILE A 8 6.74 -3.61 6.92
CA ILE A 8 5.65 -2.69 7.30
C ILE A 8 6.25 -1.47 8.02
N ALA A 9 5.63 -0.35 7.76
CA ALA A 9 5.93 0.98 8.21
C ALA A 9 6.41 1.05 9.67
N PHE A 10 7.61 1.57 9.86
CA PHE A 10 8.15 1.92 11.17
C PHE A 10 7.63 3.30 11.56
N LEU A 11 6.77 3.37 12.56
CA LEU A 11 6.45 4.61 13.26
C LEU A 11 7.63 4.99 14.16
N LEU A 12 8.38 6.02 13.76
CA LEU A 12 9.34 6.68 14.66
C LEU A 12 8.56 7.50 15.69
N SER A 13 8.61 7.07 16.95
CA SER A 13 8.26 7.91 18.10
C SER A 13 9.46 8.78 18.47
N LEU A 14 9.47 10.04 18.04
CA LEU A 14 10.35 11.08 18.59
C LEU A 14 9.66 11.68 19.83
N THR A 15 10.15 11.35 21.00
CA THR A 15 9.84 12.08 22.25
C THR A 15 10.74 13.31 22.33
N SER A 16 10.22 14.46 21.94
CA SER A 16 10.82 15.77 22.28
C SER A 16 10.04 16.39 23.41
N ALA A 17 10.68 16.56 24.56
CA ALA A 17 10.17 17.36 25.66
C ALA A 17 10.28 18.84 25.30
N ALA A 18 9.15 19.54 25.22
CA ALA A 18 9.10 20.99 25.11
C ALA A 18 8.19 21.58 26.21
N PRO A 19 8.47 22.81 26.70
CA PRO A 19 7.84 23.37 27.88
C PRO A 19 6.37 23.74 27.65
N ALA A 20 5.60 23.66 28.73
CA ALA A 20 4.18 23.94 28.75
C ALA A 20 3.87 25.38 28.35
N GLN A 21 3.19 25.57 27.21
CA GLN A 21 2.47 26.81 26.88
C GLN A 21 0.98 26.58 27.08
N GLN A 22 0.37 27.46 27.86
CA GLN A 22 -1.05 27.46 28.16
C GLN A 22 -1.88 27.52 26.88
N ALA A 23 -2.72 26.50 26.68
CA ALA A 23 -3.63 26.38 25.55
C ALA A 23 -4.83 27.31 25.70
N ALA A 24 -5.09 28.13 24.70
CA ALA A 24 -6.38 28.78 24.48
C ALA A 24 -7.46 27.70 24.18
N PRO A 25 -8.74 27.94 24.51
CA PRO A 25 -9.80 26.97 24.36
C PRO A 25 -10.02 26.66 22.87
N SER A 26 -9.62 25.48 22.46
CA SER A 26 -9.86 24.96 21.11
C SER A 26 -11.33 24.54 21.00
N THR A 27 -12.02 25.13 20.03
CA THR A 27 -13.34 24.69 19.55
C THR A 27 -13.30 23.21 19.23
N PRO A 28 -14.26 22.39 19.67
CA PRO A 28 -14.25 20.95 19.36
C PRO A 28 -14.43 20.75 17.85
N THR A 29 -13.36 20.43 17.17
CA THR A 29 -13.44 19.87 15.81
C THR A 29 -14.15 18.54 15.93
N LYS A 30 -15.34 18.46 15.32
CA LYS A 30 -16.15 17.24 15.26
C LYS A 30 -15.31 16.17 14.53
N GLU A 31 -14.63 15.32 15.30
CA GLU A 31 -13.98 14.13 14.76
C GLU A 31 -15.06 13.29 14.08
N LEU A 32 -14.95 13.15 12.76
CA LEU A 32 -15.72 12.13 12.06
C LEU A 32 -15.36 10.76 12.68
N PRO A 33 -16.35 9.89 12.96
CA PRO A 33 -16.06 8.57 13.49
C PRO A 33 -15.08 7.88 12.55
N SER A 34 -13.97 7.44 13.10
CA SER A 34 -12.96 6.62 12.42
C SER A 34 -13.60 5.25 12.13
N VAL A 35 -14.35 5.18 11.05
CA VAL A 35 -14.87 3.90 10.56
C VAL A 35 -13.70 3.17 9.95
N THR A 36 -13.26 2.08 10.57
CA THR A 36 -12.26 1.18 9.98
C THR A 36 -12.75 0.78 8.58
N PRO A 37 -11.93 0.92 7.53
CA PRO A 37 -12.33 0.55 6.18
C PRO A 37 -12.71 -0.92 6.12
N ASP A 38 -13.74 -1.25 5.33
CA ASP A 38 -14.06 -2.63 5.00
C ASP A 38 -12.79 -3.30 4.43
N PRO A 39 -12.35 -4.42 5.03
CA PRO A 39 -11.15 -5.12 4.57
C PRO A 39 -11.27 -5.70 3.16
N GLY A 40 -12.47 -5.71 2.57
CA GLY A 40 -12.73 -6.36 1.29
C GLY A 40 -12.72 -7.89 1.39
N ALA A 41 -12.85 -8.55 0.23
CA ALA A 41 -12.83 -10.01 0.16
C ALA A 41 -12.28 -10.52 -1.18
N ILE A 42 -11.67 -11.72 -1.16
CA ILE A 42 -11.26 -12.45 -2.35
C ILE A 42 -12.35 -13.45 -2.73
N THR A 43 -12.78 -13.41 -3.98
CA THR A 43 -13.72 -14.38 -4.54
C THR A 43 -13.30 -14.72 -5.97
N ASN A 44 -13.11 -16.00 -6.26
CA ASN A 44 -12.70 -16.50 -7.56
C ASN A 44 -11.43 -15.82 -8.11
N GLY A 45 -10.41 -15.66 -7.26
CA GLY A 45 -9.14 -15.04 -7.65
C GLY A 45 -9.20 -13.52 -7.87
N VAL A 46 -10.28 -12.86 -7.42
CA VAL A 46 -10.43 -11.41 -7.50
C VAL A 46 -10.72 -10.84 -6.12
N TYR A 47 -9.83 -9.99 -5.64
CA TYR A 47 -10.08 -9.17 -4.48
C TYR A 47 -11.00 -8.01 -4.84
N ARG A 48 -11.97 -7.72 -3.99
CA ARG A 48 -12.92 -6.60 -4.15
C ARG A 48 -12.97 -5.76 -2.89
N ASN A 49 -12.81 -4.47 -3.04
CA ASN A 49 -13.00 -3.51 -1.95
C ASN A 49 -14.15 -2.56 -2.31
N PRO A 50 -15.35 -2.76 -1.77
CA PRO A 50 -16.51 -1.91 -2.05
C PRO A 50 -16.38 -0.53 -1.43
N SER A 51 -15.63 -0.40 -0.32
CA SER A 51 -15.43 0.89 0.35
C SER A 51 -14.71 1.89 -0.53
N PHE A 52 -13.71 1.45 -1.29
CA PHE A 52 -12.91 2.30 -2.16
C PHE A 52 -13.21 2.10 -3.65
N GLY A 53 -14.09 1.14 -4.01
CA GLY A 53 -14.59 0.94 -5.36
C GLY A 53 -13.56 0.41 -6.34
N PHE A 54 -12.63 -0.43 -5.89
CA PHE A 54 -11.65 -1.07 -6.74
C PHE A 54 -11.67 -2.60 -6.63
N THR A 55 -11.08 -3.24 -7.61
CA THR A 55 -10.83 -4.68 -7.62
C THR A 55 -9.38 -4.95 -7.99
N TYR A 56 -8.85 -6.08 -7.54
CA TYR A 56 -7.55 -6.57 -7.95
C TYR A 56 -7.65 -8.05 -8.35
N LYS A 57 -7.26 -8.36 -9.59
CA LYS A 57 -7.18 -9.73 -10.09
C LYS A 57 -5.86 -10.33 -9.62
N LEU A 58 -5.93 -11.33 -8.75
CA LEU A 58 -4.73 -12.00 -8.24
C LEU A 58 -4.07 -12.80 -9.37
N PRO A 59 -2.72 -12.77 -9.49
CA PRO A 59 -2.01 -13.70 -10.34
C PRO A 59 -2.28 -15.14 -9.92
N TYR A 60 -2.31 -16.05 -10.90
CA TYR A 60 -2.59 -17.45 -10.63
C TYR A 60 -1.49 -18.10 -9.79
N GLY A 61 -1.88 -18.84 -8.75
CA GLY A 61 -0.95 -19.57 -7.88
C GLY A 61 -0.31 -18.73 -6.78
N TRP A 62 -0.56 -17.42 -6.72
CA TRP A 62 -0.03 -16.57 -5.67
C TRP A 62 -0.67 -16.85 -4.32
N VAL A 63 0.11 -16.65 -3.26
CA VAL A 63 -0.26 -16.94 -1.87
C VAL A 63 -0.81 -15.69 -1.20
N ASP A 64 -2.03 -15.79 -0.68
CA ASP A 64 -2.62 -14.74 0.17
C ASP A 64 -2.03 -14.82 1.58
N ARG A 65 -1.44 -13.71 2.03
CA ARG A 65 -0.87 -13.54 3.36
C ARG A 65 -1.42 -12.32 4.08
N THR A 66 -2.60 -11.89 3.68
CA THR A 66 -3.21 -10.67 4.21
C THR A 66 -3.39 -10.75 5.73
N ASP A 67 -3.87 -11.87 6.23
CA ASP A 67 -4.11 -12.04 7.67
C ASP A 67 -2.82 -12.16 8.46
N ASP A 68 -1.80 -12.85 7.94
CA ASP A 68 -0.48 -12.91 8.56
C ASP A 68 0.12 -11.50 8.71
N MET A 69 0.06 -10.73 7.62
CA MET A 69 0.58 -9.36 7.60
C MET A 69 -0.18 -8.42 8.54
N ARG A 70 -1.48 -8.62 8.71
CA ARG A 70 -2.28 -7.88 9.71
C ARG A 70 -1.89 -8.23 11.14
N GLN A 71 -1.64 -9.51 11.43
CA GLN A 71 -1.23 -9.97 12.76
C GLN A 71 0.18 -9.52 13.12
N ASP A 72 1.11 -9.52 12.15
CA ASP A 72 2.49 -9.09 12.35
C ASP A 72 2.61 -7.56 12.48
N SER A 73 1.60 -6.82 12.04
CA SER A 73 1.53 -5.36 12.19
C SER A 73 1.05 -4.99 13.57
N ALA A 74 1.68 -3.98 14.17
CA ALA A 74 1.12 -3.40 15.40
C ALA A 74 -0.31 -2.90 15.12
N PRO A 75 -1.30 -3.23 15.97
CA PRO A 75 -2.65 -2.74 15.80
C PRO A 75 -2.64 -1.22 15.72
N SER A 76 -3.08 -0.68 14.61
CA SER A 76 -3.20 0.76 14.41
C SER A 76 -4.61 1.09 13.91
N PRO A 77 -5.37 1.91 14.62
CA PRO A 77 -6.67 2.36 14.12
C PRO A 77 -6.55 3.27 12.89
N LYS A 78 -5.32 3.64 12.53
CA LYS A 78 -5.03 4.58 11.45
C LYS A 78 -4.45 3.93 10.19
N SER A 79 -4.12 2.65 10.24
CA SER A 79 -3.55 1.91 9.11
C SER A 79 -4.07 0.48 9.09
N THR A 80 -4.41 -0.02 7.90
CA THR A 80 -4.93 -1.38 7.68
C THR A 80 -4.36 -1.95 6.39
N VAL A 81 -3.81 -3.17 6.45
CA VAL A 81 -3.50 -3.95 5.25
C VAL A 81 -4.81 -4.48 4.68
N LEU A 82 -5.12 -4.10 3.44
CA LEU A 82 -6.30 -4.54 2.72
C LEU A 82 -6.07 -5.86 1.99
N LEU A 83 -4.92 -5.97 1.31
CA LEU A 83 -4.48 -7.18 0.59
C LEU A 83 -2.97 -7.29 0.67
N SER A 84 -2.47 -8.51 0.83
CA SER A 84 -1.05 -8.83 0.72
C SER A 84 -0.88 -10.20 0.10
N VAL A 85 -0.41 -10.27 -1.15
CA VAL A 85 -0.20 -11.51 -1.90
C VAL A 85 1.22 -11.60 -2.41
N PHE A 86 1.75 -12.82 -2.43
CA PHE A 86 3.13 -13.11 -2.80
C PHE A 86 3.17 -14.23 -3.84
N GLU A 87 4.15 -14.18 -4.73
CA GLU A 87 4.38 -15.22 -5.73
C GLU A 87 4.65 -16.59 -5.08
N HIS A 88 5.43 -16.60 -4.00
CA HIS A 88 5.82 -17.82 -3.29
C HIS A 88 5.51 -17.75 -1.79
N PRO A 89 5.30 -18.88 -1.11
CA PRO A 89 5.18 -18.93 0.33
C PRO A 89 6.50 -18.50 1.01
N PRO A 90 6.46 -18.08 2.30
CA PRO A 90 7.64 -17.53 3.01
C PRO A 90 8.80 -18.52 3.15
N GLU A 91 8.51 -19.81 3.13
CA GLU A 91 9.48 -20.88 3.28
C GLU A 91 10.20 -21.22 1.96
N ALA A 92 9.68 -20.74 0.85
CA ALA A 92 10.26 -21.03 -0.46
C ALA A 92 11.65 -20.36 -0.56
N THR A 93 12.64 -21.16 -0.90
CA THR A 93 13.96 -20.68 -1.25
C THR A 93 14.01 -20.49 -2.76
N THR A 94 13.97 -19.25 -3.22
CA THR A 94 14.04 -18.91 -4.64
C THR A 94 15.31 -18.14 -4.94
N PRO A 95 15.88 -18.27 -6.13
CA PRO A 95 17.04 -17.50 -6.56
C PRO A 95 16.68 -16.05 -6.92
N THR A 96 15.40 -15.75 -7.01
CA THR A 96 14.85 -14.45 -7.39
C THR A 96 14.12 -13.81 -6.22
N LEU A 97 13.82 -12.51 -6.33
CA LEU A 97 12.95 -11.82 -5.40
C LEU A 97 11.56 -12.48 -5.40
N ASN A 98 10.99 -12.66 -4.23
CA ASN A 98 9.58 -13.06 -4.11
C ASN A 98 8.70 -11.86 -4.46
N ALA A 99 8.15 -11.86 -5.67
CA ALA A 99 7.28 -10.79 -6.13
C ALA A 99 6.04 -10.66 -5.24
N ALA A 100 5.53 -9.44 -5.09
CA ALA A 100 4.46 -9.18 -4.14
C ALA A 100 3.55 -8.03 -4.57
N VAL A 101 2.30 -8.09 -4.13
CA VAL A 101 1.36 -6.96 -4.17
C VAL A 101 0.83 -6.71 -2.77
N VAL A 102 1.02 -5.47 -2.30
CA VAL A 102 0.52 -5.03 -0.99
C VAL A 102 -0.38 -3.81 -1.19
N ILE A 103 -1.61 -3.90 -0.71
CA ILE A 103 -2.57 -2.80 -0.72
C ILE A 103 -2.88 -2.43 0.73
N ALA A 104 -2.73 -1.16 1.06
CA ALA A 104 -3.00 -0.66 2.40
C ALA A 104 -3.87 0.60 2.35
N ALA A 105 -4.61 0.84 3.42
CA ALA A 105 -5.35 2.07 3.65
C ALA A 105 -4.86 2.71 4.95
N GLU A 106 -4.48 3.98 4.88
CA GLU A 106 -4.03 4.76 6.02
C GLU A 106 -4.90 6.01 6.18
N SER A 107 -5.24 6.37 7.40
CA SER A 107 -6.00 7.60 7.64
C SER A 107 -5.19 8.81 7.16
N ALA A 108 -5.77 9.63 6.29
CA ALA A 108 -5.14 10.87 5.83
C ALA A 108 -4.85 11.84 6.99
N SER A 109 -5.54 11.70 8.13
CA SER A 109 -5.26 12.48 9.35
C SER A 109 -3.90 12.18 9.96
N SER A 110 -3.26 11.06 9.60
CA SER A 110 -1.89 10.74 10.01
C SER A 110 -0.83 11.59 9.32
N TYR A 111 -1.22 12.31 8.25
CA TYR A 111 -0.34 13.12 7.42
C TYR A 111 -0.83 14.58 7.39
N PRO A 112 -0.54 15.38 8.44
CA PRO A 112 -0.99 16.76 8.50
C PRO A 112 -0.51 17.57 7.28
N GLY A 113 -1.46 18.24 6.60
CA GLY A 113 -1.15 19.04 5.42
C GLY A 113 -1.17 18.28 4.09
N LEU A 114 -1.44 16.98 4.08
CA LEU A 114 -1.60 16.18 2.86
C LEU A 114 -2.85 16.63 2.09
N LYS A 115 -2.66 17.21 0.88
CA LYS A 115 -3.72 17.71 0.01
C LYS A 115 -3.81 16.96 -1.32
N ALA A 116 -2.72 16.32 -1.73
CA ALA A 116 -2.61 15.59 -2.99
C ALA A 116 -1.89 14.25 -2.77
N ALA A 117 -2.29 13.22 -3.51
CA ALA A 117 -1.70 11.89 -3.41
C ALA A 117 -0.18 11.89 -3.64
N ALA A 118 0.31 12.75 -4.54
CA ALA A 118 1.73 12.89 -4.83
C ALA A 118 2.57 13.30 -3.61
N GLN A 119 2.01 14.03 -2.65
CA GLN A 119 2.73 14.44 -1.43
C GLN A 119 3.03 13.27 -0.48
N TYR A 120 2.29 12.16 -0.59
CA TYR A 120 2.53 10.96 0.21
C TYR A 120 3.86 10.29 -0.15
N PHE A 121 4.39 10.51 -1.35
CA PHE A 121 5.66 9.92 -1.77
C PHE A 121 6.90 10.47 -1.05
N GLY A 122 6.83 11.62 -0.39
CA GLY A 122 7.92 12.10 0.45
C GLY A 122 8.33 11.08 1.52
N PRO A 123 7.46 10.78 2.50
CA PRO A 123 7.74 9.75 3.51
C PRO A 123 8.00 8.35 2.93
N LEU A 124 7.29 7.98 1.85
CA LEU A 124 7.47 6.67 1.21
C LEU A 124 8.87 6.51 0.60
N SER A 125 9.39 7.55 -0.05
CA SER A 125 10.73 7.55 -0.64
C SER A 125 11.83 7.39 0.41
N GLU A 126 11.66 7.98 1.60
CA GLU A 126 12.59 7.79 2.72
C GLU A 126 12.65 6.32 3.14
N VAL A 127 11.47 5.67 3.28
CA VAL A 127 11.38 4.25 3.65
C VAL A 127 11.97 3.35 2.56
N ALA A 128 11.67 3.60 1.29
CA ALA A 128 12.18 2.81 0.17
C ALA A 128 13.72 2.94 0.07
N THR A 129 14.25 4.15 0.23
CA THR A 129 15.70 4.42 0.19
C THR A 129 16.42 3.74 1.34
N ALA A 130 15.87 3.75 2.55
CA ALA A 130 16.43 3.04 3.69
C ALA A 130 16.51 1.51 3.48
N LYS A 131 15.71 0.96 2.57
CA LYS A 131 15.72 -0.46 2.18
C LYS A 131 16.64 -0.78 1.00
N GLY A 132 17.35 0.21 0.45
CA GLY A 132 18.28 0.04 -0.67
C GLY A 132 17.68 0.32 -2.05
N LEU A 133 16.46 0.81 -2.12
CA LEU A 133 15.85 1.26 -3.37
C LEU A 133 16.19 2.72 -3.64
N LYS A 134 16.21 3.11 -4.90
CA LYS A 134 16.38 4.49 -5.37
C LYS A 134 15.13 4.91 -6.10
N VAL A 135 14.75 6.17 -5.96
CA VAL A 135 13.71 6.79 -6.76
C VAL A 135 14.12 6.78 -8.22
N VAL A 136 13.26 6.30 -9.10
CA VAL A 136 13.47 6.24 -10.56
C VAL A 136 12.93 7.50 -11.24
N ASN A 137 11.81 8.02 -10.75
CA ASN A 137 11.13 9.19 -11.32
C ASN A 137 10.46 10.03 -10.23
N GLU A 138 10.15 11.27 -10.53
CA GLU A 138 9.26 12.08 -9.71
C GLU A 138 7.82 11.49 -9.76
N PRO A 139 6.99 11.74 -8.72
CA PRO A 139 5.59 11.33 -8.76
C PRO A 139 4.85 11.92 -9.96
N TYR A 140 4.12 11.10 -10.68
CA TYR A 140 3.34 11.50 -11.85
C TYR A 140 1.93 10.92 -11.83
N GLU A 141 1.03 11.52 -12.61
CA GLU A 141 -0.32 11.01 -12.79
C GLU A 141 -0.31 9.79 -13.71
N PHE A 142 -0.89 8.71 -13.24
CA PHE A 142 -1.03 7.45 -13.96
C PHE A 142 -2.50 7.03 -13.94
N PRO A 143 -3.18 6.97 -15.09
CA PRO A 143 -4.58 6.57 -15.13
C PRO A 143 -4.71 5.06 -14.99
N VAL A 144 -5.59 4.61 -14.08
CA VAL A 144 -6.09 3.24 -14.05
C VAL A 144 -7.58 3.31 -14.36
N ASP A 145 -8.00 2.72 -15.48
CA ASP A 145 -9.30 3.00 -16.08
C ASP A 145 -9.49 4.52 -16.29
N ALA A 146 -10.55 5.09 -15.76
CA ALA A 146 -10.80 6.53 -15.82
C ALA A 146 -10.36 7.30 -14.55
N LYS A 147 -9.65 6.63 -13.62
CA LYS A 147 -9.27 7.23 -12.32
C LYS A 147 -7.82 7.68 -12.36
N PRO A 148 -7.53 9.00 -12.20
CA PRO A 148 -6.17 9.47 -12.06
C PRO A 148 -5.61 9.07 -10.69
N ILE A 149 -4.42 8.47 -10.69
CA ILE A 149 -3.73 7.99 -9.49
C ILE A 149 -2.30 8.53 -9.54
N ALA A 150 -1.72 8.91 -8.41
CA ALA A 150 -0.33 9.29 -8.38
C ALA A 150 0.55 8.03 -8.34
N ARG A 151 1.59 7.97 -9.17
CA ARG A 151 2.54 6.85 -9.25
C ARG A 151 3.96 7.34 -9.07
N GLN A 152 4.77 6.55 -8.37
CA GLN A 152 6.22 6.69 -8.31
C GLN A 152 6.87 5.31 -8.35
N ASP A 153 7.99 5.22 -9.07
CA ASP A 153 8.73 3.99 -9.27
C ASP A 153 10.08 4.05 -8.56
N PHE A 154 10.50 2.89 -8.06
CA PHE A 154 11.74 2.69 -7.34
C PHE A 154 12.45 1.46 -7.89
N ALA A 155 13.79 1.48 -7.90
CA ALA A 155 14.60 0.34 -8.31
C ALA A 155 15.87 0.24 -7.48
N GLY A 156 16.38 -0.97 -7.31
CA GLY A 156 17.60 -1.21 -6.56
C GLY A 156 17.83 -2.67 -6.26
N GLN A 157 18.39 -2.94 -5.10
CA GLN A 157 18.62 -4.30 -4.63
C GLN A 157 18.15 -4.43 -3.19
N ILE A 158 17.36 -5.46 -2.91
CA ILE A 158 16.99 -5.87 -1.56
C ILE A 158 17.63 -7.23 -1.30
N HIS A 159 18.48 -7.32 -0.27
CA HIS A 159 19.27 -8.52 0.04
C HIS A 159 20.08 -9.08 -1.15
N GLY A 160 20.58 -8.17 -2.01
CA GLY A 160 21.36 -8.54 -3.19
C GLY A 160 20.52 -8.98 -4.40
N LEU A 161 19.21 -9.00 -4.30
CA LEU A 161 18.30 -9.33 -5.39
C LEU A 161 17.81 -8.06 -6.09
N ALA A 162 17.90 -8.04 -7.42
CA ALA A 162 17.36 -6.94 -8.22
C ALA A 162 15.86 -6.79 -7.92
N THR A 163 15.45 -5.56 -7.64
CA THR A 163 14.10 -5.25 -7.19
C THR A 163 13.59 -4.02 -7.90
N GLN A 164 12.40 -4.13 -8.46
CA GLN A 164 11.61 -3.00 -8.92
C GLN A 164 10.38 -2.87 -8.02
N GLN A 165 10.05 -1.65 -7.65
CA GLN A 165 8.84 -1.34 -6.90
C GLN A 165 8.12 -0.20 -7.61
N SER A 166 6.83 -0.37 -7.82
CA SER A 166 5.93 0.70 -8.25
C SER A 166 4.87 0.89 -7.17
N THR A 167 4.68 2.12 -6.75
CA THR A 167 3.60 2.44 -5.80
C THR A 167 2.64 3.43 -6.44
N LEU A 168 1.36 3.06 -6.43
CA LEU A 168 0.25 3.90 -6.85
C LEU A 168 -0.48 4.39 -5.60
N VAL A 169 -0.82 5.67 -5.55
CA VAL A 169 -1.46 6.29 -4.38
C VAL A 169 -2.71 7.04 -4.78
N LEU A 170 -3.78 6.80 -4.03
CA LEU A 170 -5.08 7.44 -4.18
C LEU A 170 -5.50 8.07 -2.86
N LEU A 171 -6.02 9.30 -2.90
CA LEU A 171 -6.74 9.90 -1.77
C LEU A 171 -8.23 9.71 -1.98
N GLU A 172 -8.86 8.94 -1.09
CA GLU A 172 -10.29 8.66 -1.20
C GLU A 172 -10.92 8.55 0.20
N LYS A 173 -12.04 9.24 0.40
CA LYS A 173 -12.86 9.16 1.63
C LYS A 173 -12.08 9.36 2.95
N GLY A 174 -11.07 10.24 2.94
CA GLY A 174 -10.25 10.51 4.12
C GLY A 174 -9.14 9.50 4.39
N TYR A 175 -8.85 8.65 3.40
CA TYR A 175 -7.76 7.68 3.44
C TYR A 175 -6.75 7.91 2.31
N VAL A 176 -5.50 7.59 2.59
CA VAL A 176 -4.47 7.29 1.61
C VAL A 176 -4.55 5.80 1.32
N ILE A 177 -4.87 5.43 0.09
CA ILE A 177 -4.83 4.04 -0.36
C ILE A 177 -3.56 3.88 -1.20
N SER A 178 -2.67 3.01 -0.76
CA SER A 178 -1.44 2.68 -1.47
C SER A 178 -1.53 1.28 -2.08
N PHE A 179 -1.14 1.17 -3.34
CA PHE A 179 -1.01 -0.08 -4.09
C PHE A 179 0.47 -0.24 -4.40
N THR A 180 1.16 -1.10 -3.69
CA THR A 180 2.59 -1.35 -3.87
C THR A 180 2.78 -2.67 -4.59
N PHE A 181 3.43 -2.60 -5.74
CA PHE A 181 3.81 -3.73 -6.58
C PHE A 181 5.32 -3.91 -6.49
N ILE A 182 5.77 -5.12 -6.26
CA ILE A 182 7.18 -5.50 -6.17
C ILE A 182 7.41 -6.61 -7.19
N ALA A 183 8.36 -6.39 -8.10
CA ALA A 183 8.62 -7.28 -9.24
C ALA A 183 10.12 -7.44 -9.49
N ASN A 184 10.48 -8.51 -10.20
CA ASN A 184 11.85 -8.79 -10.62
C ASN A 184 12.27 -7.96 -11.85
N ASN A 185 11.30 -7.61 -12.69
CA ASN A 185 11.51 -6.91 -13.95
C ASN A 185 10.30 -6.06 -14.35
N ASN A 186 10.45 -5.30 -15.44
CA ASN A 186 9.42 -4.37 -15.89
C ASN A 186 8.18 -5.05 -16.49
N ASP A 187 8.35 -6.17 -17.18
CA ASP A 187 7.23 -6.88 -17.82
C ASP A 187 6.29 -7.43 -16.73
N GLU A 188 6.86 -8.08 -15.72
CA GLU A 188 6.12 -8.53 -14.54
C GLU A 188 5.44 -7.36 -13.81
N MET A 189 6.13 -6.22 -13.66
CA MET A 189 5.54 -5.00 -13.06
C MET A 189 4.30 -4.54 -13.80
N VAL A 190 4.33 -4.53 -15.13
CA VAL A 190 3.18 -4.14 -15.97
C VAL A 190 2.02 -5.10 -15.75
N GLU A 191 2.26 -6.41 -15.78
CA GLU A 191 1.23 -7.44 -15.55
C GLU A 191 0.57 -7.31 -14.16
N LEU A 192 1.37 -7.02 -13.13
CA LEU A 192 0.85 -6.83 -11.78
C LEU A 192 -0.04 -5.60 -11.68
N ILE A 193 0.35 -4.49 -12.31
CA ILE A 193 -0.43 -3.24 -12.29
C ILE A 193 -1.74 -3.43 -13.08
N GLU A 194 -1.75 -4.16 -14.18
CA GLU A 194 -2.94 -4.45 -14.99
C GLU A 194 -4.01 -5.26 -14.24
N GLY A 195 -3.63 -5.94 -13.16
CA GLY A 195 -4.57 -6.59 -12.24
C GLY A 195 -5.49 -5.62 -11.49
N LEU A 196 -5.12 -4.33 -11.37
CA LEU A 196 -5.89 -3.31 -10.67
C LEU A 196 -6.95 -2.69 -11.59
N ALA A 197 -8.19 -2.58 -11.12
CA ALA A 197 -9.28 -1.94 -11.85
C ALA A 197 -10.19 -1.13 -10.94
N PHE A 198 -10.73 -0.03 -11.46
CA PHE A 198 -11.74 0.81 -10.79
C PHE A 198 -13.06 0.79 -11.56
N GLY A 199 -14.17 0.86 -10.83
CA GLY A 199 -15.51 0.91 -11.40
C GLY A 199 -16.31 -0.36 -11.14
N LYS A 200 -17.54 -0.37 -11.64
CA LYS A 200 -18.44 -1.52 -11.50
C LYS A 200 -17.93 -2.67 -12.37
N VAL A 201 -17.48 -3.75 -11.73
CA VAL A 201 -17.30 -5.03 -12.43
C VAL A 201 -18.60 -5.37 -13.14
N LYS A 202 -18.63 -5.34 -14.47
CA LYS A 202 -19.74 -5.91 -15.23
C LYS A 202 -19.83 -7.38 -14.82
N SER A 203 -20.86 -7.77 -14.08
CA SER A 203 -21.15 -9.18 -13.86
C SER A 203 -21.19 -9.88 -15.22
N PRO A 204 -20.51 -11.04 -15.36
CA PRO A 204 -20.67 -11.83 -16.57
C PRO A 204 -22.15 -12.13 -16.75
N ALA A 205 -22.69 -11.77 -17.93
CA ALA A 205 -24.06 -12.07 -18.27
C ALA A 205 -24.30 -13.58 -18.07
N ARG A 206 -25.23 -13.95 -17.21
CA ARG A 206 -25.71 -15.31 -17.10
C ARG A 206 -26.24 -15.73 -18.49
N LYS A 207 -25.55 -16.64 -19.13
CA LYS A 207 -26.10 -17.40 -20.28
C LYS A 207 -26.97 -18.51 -19.77
#